data_3193efc0d0db6cdb46b8708f722bd390
#
_entry.id   3193efc0d0db6cdb46b8708f722bd390
#
_cell.length_a   1.000
_cell.length_b   1.000
_cell.length_c   1.000
_cell.angle_alpha   90.00
_cell.angle_beta   90.00
_cell.angle_gamma   90.00
#
_symmetry.space_group_name_H-M   'P 1'
#
loop_
_entity.id
_entity.type
_entity.pdbx_description
1 polymer ?
#
loop_
_entity_poly.entity_id
_entity_poly.type
_entity_poly.pdbx_seq_one_letter_code
_entity_poly.pdbx_strand_id
1 'polypeptide(L)'
;MREAPWDEIPLLMETIEPLMKQPKDFYDIVASRIYAELLGMLRYRVQDEYVFVGAVDGEIAGIVNGRLVNDKIGMSYHTITLKRGARVGAHLFAAKMEYHLDVMDQDEVWIVAESPNGFKRWMIEYELESRPECPHELGGVPTYVLTKQLWEKHKGAKCTGIRPAFEDVIEANKILRKPAKISV
;
A
#
# COMPACT_ATOMS: atom_id res chain seq x y z
N MET A 1 6.36 -4.89 -10.37
CA MET A 1 5.56 -3.88 -9.64
C MET A 1 6.23 -2.55 -9.81
N ARG A 2 5.48 -1.49 -9.83
CA ARG A 2 5.96 -0.10 -9.95
C ARG A 2 4.96 0.86 -9.32
N GLU A 3 5.40 2.04 -9.01
CA GLU A 3 4.50 3.14 -8.71
C GLU A 3 3.69 3.53 -9.95
N ALA A 4 2.42 3.86 -9.74
CA ALA A 4 1.56 4.33 -10.82
C ALA A 4 1.87 5.82 -11.08
N PRO A 5 2.23 6.19 -12.30
CA PRO A 5 2.35 7.58 -12.66
C PRO A 5 0.96 8.26 -12.64
N TRP A 6 0.96 9.55 -12.47
CA TRP A 6 -0.26 10.33 -12.25
C TRP A 6 -1.31 10.19 -13.37
N ASP A 7 -0.86 10.09 -14.60
CA ASP A 7 -1.69 9.93 -15.79
C ASP A 7 -2.34 8.54 -15.90
N GLU A 8 -1.89 7.55 -15.12
CA GLU A 8 -2.54 6.24 -15.02
C GLU A 8 -3.68 6.18 -13.98
N ILE A 9 -3.81 7.16 -13.10
CA ILE A 9 -4.85 7.17 -12.06
C ILE A 9 -6.26 6.93 -12.64
N PRO A 10 -6.68 7.57 -13.75
CA PRO A 10 -7.98 7.29 -14.35
C PRO A 10 -8.14 5.83 -14.79
N LEU A 11 -7.12 5.21 -15.36
CA LEU A 11 -7.13 3.80 -15.75
C LEU A 11 -7.28 2.88 -14.53
N LEU A 12 -6.63 3.20 -13.42
CA LEU A 12 -6.78 2.43 -12.17
C LEU A 12 -8.21 2.56 -11.64
N MET A 13 -8.80 3.74 -11.68
CA MET A 13 -10.21 3.95 -11.27
C MET A 13 -11.16 3.11 -12.11
N GLU A 14 -11.02 3.13 -13.44
CA GLU A 14 -11.83 2.31 -14.35
C GLU A 14 -11.65 0.80 -14.07
N THR A 15 -10.44 0.37 -13.75
CA THR A 15 -10.12 -1.02 -13.47
C THR A 15 -10.77 -1.54 -12.19
N ILE A 16 -10.90 -0.70 -11.15
CA ILE A 16 -11.49 -1.11 -9.87
C ILE A 16 -12.99 -0.86 -9.76
N GLU A 17 -13.56 0.03 -10.58
CA GLU A 17 -14.98 0.38 -10.52
C GLU A 17 -15.94 -0.84 -10.56
N PRO A 18 -15.73 -1.85 -11.41
CA PRO A 18 -16.59 -3.05 -11.43
C PRO A 18 -16.55 -3.83 -10.11
N LEU A 19 -15.45 -3.75 -9.35
CA LEU A 19 -15.29 -4.45 -8.08
C LEU A 19 -16.11 -3.82 -6.94
N MET A 20 -16.51 -2.55 -7.08
CA MET A 20 -17.38 -1.87 -6.12
C MET A 20 -18.78 -2.49 -6.01
N LYS A 21 -19.12 -3.39 -6.94
CA LYS A 21 -20.38 -4.15 -6.95
C LYS A 21 -20.20 -5.59 -6.46
N GLN A 22 -19.02 -5.97 -5.96
CA GLN A 22 -18.71 -7.33 -5.56
C GLN A 22 -18.53 -7.46 -4.04
N PRO A 23 -19.55 -7.89 -3.29
CA PRO A 23 -19.46 -7.96 -1.81
C PRO A 23 -18.56 -9.10 -1.31
N LYS A 24 -18.17 -10.03 -2.18
CA LYS A 24 -17.31 -11.15 -1.79
C LYS A 24 -15.93 -10.67 -1.36
N ASP A 25 -15.47 -11.16 -0.22
CA ASP A 25 -14.15 -10.88 0.34
C ASP A 25 -13.88 -9.38 0.55
N PHE A 26 -14.92 -8.59 0.83
CA PHE A 26 -14.86 -7.14 1.05
C PHE A 26 -14.36 -6.33 -0.16
N TYR A 27 -14.46 -6.89 -1.38
CA TYR A 27 -14.01 -6.18 -2.58
C TYR A 27 -14.76 -4.88 -2.83
N ASP A 28 -16.06 -4.86 -2.57
CA ASP A 28 -16.90 -3.67 -2.70
C ASP A 28 -16.42 -2.51 -1.81
N ILE A 29 -16.15 -2.79 -0.54
CA ILE A 29 -15.66 -1.79 0.42
C ILE A 29 -14.25 -1.32 0.05
N VAL A 30 -13.34 -2.26 -0.18
CA VAL A 30 -11.94 -1.94 -0.49
C VAL A 30 -11.82 -1.18 -1.81
N ALA A 31 -12.52 -1.61 -2.86
CA ALA A 31 -12.53 -0.92 -4.15
C ALA A 31 -13.11 0.49 -4.05
N SER A 32 -14.20 0.68 -3.29
CA SER A 32 -14.81 1.99 -3.10
C SER A 32 -13.88 2.97 -2.38
N ARG A 33 -13.15 2.50 -1.38
CA ARG A 33 -12.16 3.31 -0.66
C ARG A 33 -10.98 3.68 -1.56
N ILE A 34 -10.37 2.70 -2.24
CA ILE A 34 -9.28 2.98 -3.20
C ILE A 34 -9.75 3.98 -4.27
N TYR A 35 -10.96 3.81 -4.79
CA TYR A 35 -11.53 4.74 -5.78
C TYR A 35 -11.62 6.17 -5.24
N ALA A 36 -12.09 6.34 -4.00
CA ALA A 36 -12.18 7.66 -3.36
C ALA A 36 -10.80 8.29 -3.15
N GLU A 37 -9.81 7.51 -2.74
CA GLU A 37 -8.42 7.95 -2.55
C GLU A 37 -7.77 8.34 -3.89
N LEU A 38 -7.90 7.51 -4.93
CA LEU A 38 -7.44 7.84 -6.28
C LEU A 38 -8.08 9.13 -6.81
N LEU A 39 -9.38 9.32 -6.54
CA LEU A 39 -10.06 10.55 -6.90
C LEU A 39 -9.50 11.74 -6.12
N GLY A 40 -9.18 11.56 -4.84
CA GLY A 40 -8.50 12.56 -4.00
C GLY A 40 -7.16 12.96 -4.57
N MET A 41 -6.34 11.99 -4.96
CA MET A 41 -5.07 12.22 -5.64
C MET A 41 -5.28 12.99 -6.95
N LEU A 42 -6.15 12.52 -7.83
CA LEU A 42 -6.44 13.15 -9.13
C LEU A 42 -6.92 14.61 -8.99
N ARG A 43 -7.57 14.95 -7.90
CA ARG A 43 -8.05 16.29 -7.59
C ARG A 43 -7.05 17.13 -6.77
N TYR A 44 -5.81 16.67 -6.62
CA TYR A 44 -4.76 17.33 -5.83
C TYR A 44 -5.15 17.62 -4.37
N ARG A 45 -6.08 16.83 -3.81
CA ARG A 45 -6.52 16.97 -2.40
C ARG A 45 -5.64 16.19 -1.45
N VAL A 46 -4.92 15.20 -1.95
CA VAL A 46 -4.01 14.34 -1.20
C VAL A 46 -2.67 14.32 -1.94
N GLN A 47 -1.58 14.57 -1.24
CA GLN A 47 -0.24 14.69 -1.82
C GLN A 47 0.80 13.77 -1.19
N ASP A 48 0.47 13.19 -0.05
CA ASP A 48 1.32 12.29 0.73
C ASP A 48 0.96 10.81 0.56
N GLU A 49 0.04 10.51 -0.35
CA GLU A 49 -0.33 9.15 -0.73
C GLU A 49 0.45 8.68 -1.97
N TYR A 50 0.66 7.38 -2.05
CA TYR A 50 1.24 6.69 -3.20
C TYR A 50 0.38 5.50 -3.60
N VAL A 51 0.51 5.08 -4.85
CA VAL A 51 -0.17 3.90 -5.40
C VAL A 51 0.84 3.05 -6.16
N PHE A 52 0.92 1.76 -5.82
CA PHE A 52 1.65 0.79 -6.63
C PHE A 52 0.71 -0.15 -7.37
N VAL A 53 1.11 -0.48 -8.59
CA VAL A 53 0.45 -1.46 -9.42
C VAL A 53 1.32 -2.70 -9.59
N GLY A 54 0.69 -3.86 -9.52
CA GLY A 54 1.28 -5.13 -9.91
C GLY A 54 0.71 -5.55 -11.25
N ALA A 55 1.59 -5.84 -12.21
CA ALA A 55 1.18 -6.41 -13.50
C ALA A 55 1.66 -7.86 -13.62
N VAL A 56 0.87 -8.69 -14.27
CA VAL A 56 1.19 -10.07 -14.65
C VAL A 56 0.80 -10.24 -16.12
N ASP A 57 1.76 -10.63 -16.94
CA ASP A 57 1.56 -10.80 -18.40
C ASP A 57 1.05 -9.51 -19.08
N GLY A 58 1.48 -8.34 -18.61
CA GLY A 58 1.09 -7.04 -19.16
C GLY A 58 -0.26 -6.50 -18.66
N GLU A 59 -1.00 -7.28 -17.87
CA GLU A 59 -2.30 -6.86 -17.30
C GLU A 59 -2.17 -6.41 -15.85
N ILE A 60 -2.96 -5.42 -15.44
CA ILE A 60 -3.04 -5.00 -14.04
C ILE A 60 -3.59 -6.15 -13.20
N ALA A 61 -2.77 -6.65 -12.28
CA ALA A 61 -3.09 -7.82 -11.47
C ALA A 61 -3.44 -7.46 -10.01
N GLY A 62 -3.17 -6.25 -9.60
CA GLY A 62 -3.53 -5.73 -8.28
C GLY A 62 -2.98 -4.34 -8.04
N ILE A 63 -3.52 -3.70 -7.00
CA ILE A 63 -3.22 -2.32 -6.61
C ILE A 63 -3.04 -2.29 -5.10
N VAL A 64 -2.06 -1.51 -4.64
CA VAL A 64 -1.90 -1.14 -3.23
C VAL A 64 -1.66 0.35 -3.11
N ASN A 65 -2.10 0.91 -2.02
CA ASN A 65 -1.80 2.29 -1.67
C ASN A 65 -1.48 2.43 -0.18
N GLY A 66 -0.92 3.56 0.14
CA GLY A 66 -0.56 3.95 1.49
C GLY A 66 -0.22 5.42 1.54
N ARG A 67 0.16 5.87 2.73
CA ARG A 67 0.42 7.28 3.01
C ARG A 67 1.71 7.45 3.80
N LEU A 68 2.40 8.55 3.56
CA LEU A 68 3.55 9.01 4.33
C LEU A 68 3.05 9.97 5.42
N VAL A 69 2.80 9.46 6.63
CA VAL A 69 2.28 10.28 7.73
C VAL A 69 3.30 11.34 8.14
N ASN A 70 4.56 10.92 8.29
CA ASN A 70 5.70 11.79 8.54
C ASN A 70 7.00 11.04 8.18
N ASP A 71 8.14 11.62 8.50
CA ASP A 71 9.45 11.03 8.18
C ASP A 71 9.72 9.69 8.90
N LYS A 72 8.96 9.37 9.97
CA LYS A 72 9.17 8.19 10.80
C LYS A 72 8.06 7.15 10.68
N ILE A 73 6.88 7.54 10.25
CA ILE A 73 5.69 6.70 10.27
C ILE A 73 5.06 6.64 8.88
N GLY A 74 4.88 5.42 8.41
CA GLY A 74 4.07 5.10 7.25
C GLY A 74 2.70 4.57 7.63
N MET A 75 1.71 4.71 6.76
CA MET A 75 0.38 4.16 6.94
C MET A 75 -0.01 3.31 5.74
N SER A 76 -0.28 2.04 6.01
CA SER A 76 -0.69 1.07 4.98
C SER A 76 -2.19 1.09 4.81
N TYR A 77 -2.68 1.58 3.68
CA TYR A 77 -4.11 1.57 3.38
C TYR A 77 -4.54 0.22 2.81
N HIS A 78 -4.81 0.13 1.52
CA HIS A 78 -5.48 -1.02 0.94
C HIS A 78 -4.52 -1.89 0.11
N THR A 79 -4.93 -3.13 -0.06
CA THR A 79 -4.34 -4.08 -1.01
C THR A 79 -5.48 -4.81 -1.69
N ILE A 80 -5.66 -4.59 -2.98
CA ILE A 80 -6.65 -5.28 -3.81
C ILE A 80 -5.96 -6.12 -4.88
N THR A 81 -6.37 -7.38 -4.99
CA THR A 81 -5.82 -8.32 -5.96
C THR A 81 -6.86 -8.66 -7.01
N LEU A 82 -6.57 -8.35 -8.26
CA LEU A 82 -7.44 -8.60 -9.40
C LEU A 82 -7.21 -10.00 -9.99
N LYS A 83 -5.96 -10.47 -9.99
CA LYS A 83 -5.58 -11.80 -10.46
C LYS A 83 -5.17 -12.69 -9.29
N ARG A 84 -6.01 -13.67 -8.96
CA ARG A 84 -5.76 -14.62 -7.87
C ARG A 84 -4.83 -15.76 -8.31
N GLY A 85 -4.19 -16.41 -7.34
CA GLY A 85 -3.34 -17.59 -7.59
C GLY A 85 -1.86 -17.29 -7.85
N ALA A 86 -1.51 -16.07 -8.26
CA ALA A 86 -0.14 -15.65 -8.55
C ALA A 86 0.60 -14.95 -7.38
N ARG A 87 0.09 -15.06 -6.15
CA ARG A 87 0.63 -14.39 -4.95
C ARG A 87 0.74 -12.86 -5.06
N VAL A 88 -0.01 -12.26 -5.96
CA VAL A 88 0.05 -10.80 -6.25
C VAL A 88 -0.11 -9.97 -4.99
N GLY A 89 -1.12 -10.27 -4.14
CA GLY A 89 -1.35 -9.53 -2.90
C GLY A 89 -0.17 -9.59 -1.92
N ALA A 90 0.48 -10.75 -1.78
CA ALA A 90 1.65 -10.89 -0.91
C ALA A 90 2.84 -10.07 -1.42
N HIS A 91 3.07 -10.08 -2.75
CA HIS A 91 4.15 -9.29 -3.36
C HIS A 91 3.87 -7.80 -3.31
N LEU A 92 2.63 -7.37 -3.51
CA LEU A 92 2.23 -5.97 -3.40
C LEU A 92 2.36 -5.45 -1.97
N PHE A 93 1.93 -6.25 -0.98
CA PHE A 93 2.10 -5.89 0.43
C PHE A 93 3.59 -5.76 0.79
N ALA A 94 4.41 -6.75 0.41
CA ALA A 94 5.84 -6.68 0.65
C ALA A 94 6.50 -5.46 -0.02
N ALA A 95 6.13 -5.13 -1.27
CA ALA A 95 6.64 -3.94 -1.95
C ALA A 95 6.26 -2.64 -1.24
N LYS A 96 5.03 -2.59 -0.69
CA LYS A 96 4.58 -1.45 0.11
C LYS A 96 5.40 -1.30 1.40
N MET A 97 5.69 -2.40 2.09
CA MET A 97 6.51 -2.37 3.31
C MET A 97 7.97 -2.01 3.00
N GLU A 98 8.53 -2.56 1.95
CA GLU A 98 9.85 -2.20 1.43
C GLU A 98 9.96 -0.70 1.13
N TYR A 99 8.93 -0.14 0.48
CA TYR A 99 8.88 1.29 0.20
C TYR A 99 8.95 2.14 1.46
N HIS A 100 8.15 1.83 2.47
CA HIS A 100 8.16 2.56 3.73
C HIS A 100 9.48 2.40 4.51
N LEU A 101 9.92 1.17 4.71
CA LEU A 101 10.96 0.85 5.68
C LEU A 101 12.38 0.88 5.08
N ASP A 102 12.54 0.47 3.81
CA ASP A 102 13.84 0.44 3.15
C ASP A 102 14.09 1.69 2.28
N VAL A 103 13.08 2.15 1.51
CA VAL A 103 13.25 3.29 0.59
C VAL A 103 13.06 4.62 1.31
N MET A 104 11.96 4.76 2.08
CA MET A 104 11.63 5.98 2.80
C MET A 104 12.29 6.08 4.17
N ASP A 105 12.98 5.04 4.61
CA ASP A 105 13.71 4.95 5.89
C ASP A 105 12.84 5.29 7.10
N GLN A 106 11.56 4.90 7.05
CA GLN A 106 10.64 5.07 8.17
C GLN A 106 10.90 4.01 9.24
N ASP A 107 10.61 4.33 10.49
CA ASP A 107 10.86 3.44 11.63
C ASP A 107 9.76 2.38 11.76
N GLU A 108 8.53 2.71 11.39
CA GLU A 108 7.37 1.84 11.52
C GLU A 108 6.27 2.14 10.51
N VAL A 109 5.45 1.12 10.24
CA VAL A 109 4.25 1.22 9.40
C VAL A 109 3.02 0.79 10.19
N TRP A 110 2.00 1.63 10.22
CA TRP A 110 0.71 1.33 10.82
C TRP A 110 -0.20 0.63 9.82
N ILE A 111 -0.79 -0.46 10.25
CA ILE A 111 -1.52 -1.39 9.37
C ILE A 111 -2.82 -1.81 10.04
N VAL A 112 -3.90 -1.84 9.27
CA VAL A 112 -5.15 -2.47 9.66
C VAL A 112 -5.52 -3.56 8.65
N ALA A 113 -6.25 -4.58 9.10
CA ALA A 113 -6.80 -5.59 8.20
C ALA A 113 -8.25 -5.87 8.54
N GLU A 114 -9.13 -5.57 7.62
CA GLU A 114 -10.56 -5.79 7.75
C GLU A 114 -10.96 -7.21 7.32
N SER A 115 -10.23 -7.80 6.37
CA SER A 115 -10.51 -9.15 5.90
C SER A 115 -9.75 -10.22 6.70
N PRO A 116 -10.37 -11.38 6.95
CA PRO A 116 -9.69 -12.51 7.61
C PRO A 116 -8.42 -12.96 6.88
N ASN A 117 -8.40 -12.86 5.56
CA ASN A 117 -7.23 -13.18 4.75
C ASN A 117 -6.09 -12.19 4.96
N GLY A 118 -6.39 -10.89 4.97
CA GLY A 118 -5.42 -9.85 5.27
C GLY A 118 -4.85 -10.01 6.68
N PHE A 119 -5.71 -10.24 7.66
CA PHE A 119 -5.29 -10.47 9.04
C PHE A 119 -4.30 -11.63 9.16
N LYS A 120 -4.64 -12.81 8.61
CA LYS A 120 -3.77 -13.98 8.64
C LYS A 120 -2.44 -13.75 7.91
N ARG A 121 -2.49 -13.16 6.71
CA ARG A 121 -1.31 -12.98 5.84
C ARG A 121 -0.35 -11.91 6.32
N TRP A 122 -0.85 -10.92 7.03
CA TRP A 122 -0.01 -9.79 7.41
C TRP A 122 0.20 -9.72 8.91
N MET A 123 -0.85 -9.72 9.73
CA MET A 123 -0.70 -9.60 11.16
C MET A 123 -0.03 -10.84 11.78
N ILE A 124 -0.51 -12.04 11.43
CA ILE A 124 0.03 -13.27 12.00
C ILE A 124 1.39 -13.64 11.36
N GLU A 125 1.48 -13.62 10.02
CA GLU A 125 2.69 -14.07 9.33
C GLU A 125 3.90 -13.15 9.53
N TYR A 126 3.69 -11.86 9.80
CA TYR A 126 4.75 -10.91 10.15
C TYR A 126 4.89 -10.69 11.66
N GLU A 127 4.12 -11.41 12.47
CA GLU A 127 4.15 -11.32 13.94
C GLU A 127 3.92 -9.88 14.45
N LEU A 128 2.97 -9.16 13.83
CA LEU A 128 2.72 -7.77 14.16
C LEU A 128 2.09 -7.62 15.55
N GLU A 129 2.51 -6.60 16.27
CA GLU A 129 1.93 -6.23 17.55
C GLU A 129 0.72 -5.32 17.37
N SER A 130 -0.34 -5.60 18.15
CA SER A 130 -1.49 -4.70 18.22
C SER A 130 -1.14 -3.48 19.06
N ARG A 131 -1.33 -2.29 18.49
CA ARG A 131 -1.14 -1.00 19.15
C ARG A 131 -2.37 -0.12 18.95
N PRO A 132 -3.41 -0.35 19.75
CA PRO A 132 -4.67 0.39 19.61
C PRO A 132 -4.54 1.89 19.88
N GLU A 133 -3.48 2.34 20.54
CA GLU A 133 -3.15 3.74 20.76
C GLU A 133 -2.67 4.47 19.49
N CYS A 134 -2.27 3.73 18.45
CA CYS A 134 -1.86 4.29 17.17
C CYS A 134 -3.11 4.61 16.33
N PRO A 135 -3.40 5.89 16.02
CA PRO A 135 -4.63 6.27 15.32
C PRO A 135 -4.52 6.03 13.82
N HIS A 136 -4.95 4.86 13.36
CA HIS A 136 -5.05 4.60 11.93
C HIS A 136 -6.28 5.29 11.32
N GLU A 137 -6.11 5.99 10.21
CA GLU A 137 -7.16 6.80 9.58
C GLU A 137 -8.37 5.99 9.12
N LEU A 138 -8.18 4.72 8.75
CA LEU A 138 -9.28 3.84 8.37
C LEU A 138 -10.21 3.48 9.54
N GLY A 139 -9.72 3.56 10.78
CA GLY A 139 -10.52 3.35 11.99
C GLY A 139 -11.20 1.98 12.08
N GLY A 140 -12.03 1.82 13.12
CA GLY A 140 -12.96 0.69 13.25
C GLY A 140 -12.37 -0.66 13.64
N VAL A 141 -11.07 -0.85 13.52
CA VAL A 141 -10.34 -2.08 13.88
C VAL A 141 -9.01 -1.71 14.54
N PRO A 142 -8.43 -2.62 15.36
CA PRO A 142 -7.15 -2.33 16.00
C PRO A 142 -6.03 -2.09 14.97
N THR A 143 -5.17 -1.13 15.27
CA THR A 143 -3.94 -0.89 14.51
C THR A 143 -2.90 -1.93 14.90
N TYR A 144 -2.19 -2.45 13.92
CA TYR A 144 -1.02 -3.29 14.07
C TYR A 144 0.19 -2.56 13.52
N VAL A 145 1.35 -2.78 14.10
CA VAL A 145 2.57 -2.05 13.74
C VAL A 145 3.64 -3.01 13.23
N LEU A 146 4.14 -2.75 12.04
CA LEU A 146 5.34 -3.37 11.51
C LEU A 146 6.51 -2.41 11.72
N THR A 147 7.38 -2.77 12.65
CA THR A 147 8.61 -2.02 12.91
C THR A 147 9.71 -2.41 11.91
N LYS A 148 10.70 -1.55 11.72
CA LYS A 148 11.88 -1.85 10.90
C LYS A 148 12.59 -3.13 11.34
N GLN A 149 12.65 -3.39 12.65
CA GLN A 149 13.24 -4.62 13.20
C GLN A 149 12.46 -5.89 12.78
N LEU A 150 11.13 -5.87 12.85
CA LEU A 150 10.29 -6.99 12.40
C LEU A 150 10.38 -7.18 10.88
N TRP A 151 10.47 -6.09 10.12
CA TRP A 151 10.66 -6.15 8.69
C TRP A 151 11.97 -6.85 8.33
N GLU A 152 13.09 -6.46 8.93
CA GLU A 152 14.38 -7.11 8.71
C GLU A 152 14.34 -8.60 9.04
N LYS A 153 13.64 -9.00 10.11
CA LYS A 153 13.46 -10.42 10.48
C LYS A 153 12.72 -11.21 9.40
N HIS A 154 11.71 -10.62 8.77
CA HIS A 154 10.76 -11.34 7.92
C HIS A 154 10.97 -11.15 6.41
N LYS A 155 11.59 -10.05 5.98
CA LYS A 155 11.68 -9.70 4.55
C LYS A 155 12.35 -10.78 3.70
N GLY A 156 13.39 -11.43 4.18
CA GLY A 156 14.09 -12.48 3.45
C GLY A 156 13.24 -13.71 3.15
N ALA A 157 12.32 -14.06 4.04
CA ALA A 157 11.42 -15.19 3.88
C ALA A 157 10.13 -14.84 3.12
N LYS A 158 9.67 -13.59 3.23
CA LYS A 158 8.36 -13.13 2.68
C LYS A 158 8.49 -12.46 1.34
N CYS A 159 9.62 -11.83 1.05
CA CYS A 159 9.93 -11.19 -0.24
C CYS A 159 10.68 -12.16 -1.14
N THR A 160 10.03 -13.23 -1.59
CA THR A 160 10.64 -14.14 -2.56
C THR A 160 10.58 -13.56 -3.96
N GLY A 161 11.71 -13.21 -4.51
CA GLY A 161 11.86 -12.72 -5.88
C GLY A 161 12.84 -11.53 -5.92
N ILE A 162 13.65 -11.49 -6.97
CA ILE A 162 14.54 -10.36 -7.23
C ILE A 162 13.65 -9.20 -7.70
N ARG A 163 13.62 -8.13 -6.91
CA ARG A 163 13.04 -6.86 -7.31
C ARG A 163 14.18 -5.85 -7.42
N PRO A 164 14.69 -5.61 -8.61
CA PRO A 164 15.61 -4.49 -8.76
C PRO A 164 14.81 -3.20 -8.49
N ALA A 165 15.09 -2.53 -7.38
CA ALA A 165 14.75 -1.13 -7.25
C ALA A 165 15.77 -0.38 -8.12
N PHE A 166 15.31 0.20 -9.20
CA PHE A 166 16.16 1.03 -10.05
C PHE A 166 16.53 2.30 -9.28
N GLU A 167 17.80 2.70 -9.34
CA GLU A 167 18.29 3.88 -8.63
C GLU A 167 17.49 5.16 -8.98
N ASP A 168 17.06 5.31 -10.22
CA ASP A 168 16.23 6.40 -10.70
C ASP A 168 14.85 6.44 -10.02
N VAL A 169 14.25 5.28 -9.74
CA VAL A 169 12.98 5.19 -9.00
C VAL A 169 13.19 5.56 -7.53
N ILE A 170 14.29 5.12 -6.92
CA ILE A 170 14.64 5.49 -5.54
C ILE A 170 14.88 6.99 -5.41
N GLU A 171 15.59 7.59 -6.35
CA GLU A 171 15.85 9.03 -6.37
C GLU A 171 14.58 9.85 -6.64
N ALA A 172 13.73 9.41 -7.57
CA ALA A 172 12.44 10.05 -7.84
C ALA A 172 11.55 10.03 -6.58
N ASN A 173 11.51 8.92 -5.84
CA ASN A 173 10.74 8.81 -4.61
C ASN A 173 11.30 9.68 -3.47
N LYS A 174 12.61 9.91 -3.41
CA LYS A 174 13.19 10.85 -2.44
C LYS A 174 12.73 12.31 -2.67
N ILE A 175 12.43 12.67 -3.91
CA ILE A 175 11.91 14.00 -4.24
C ILE A 175 10.48 14.18 -3.74
N LEU A 176 9.67 13.12 -3.72
CA LEU A 176 8.30 13.13 -3.20
C LEU A 176 8.23 13.36 -1.67
N ARG A 177 9.33 13.20 -0.94
CA ARG A 177 9.41 13.51 0.50
C ARG A 177 9.25 14.99 0.86
N LYS A 178 9.34 15.88 -0.10
CA LYS A 178 9.10 17.31 0.19
C LYS A 178 7.61 17.56 0.06
N PRO A 179 6.88 17.83 1.15
CA PRO A 179 5.51 18.26 1.05
C PRO A 179 5.49 19.47 0.11
N ALA A 180 4.65 19.40 -0.91
CA ALA A 180 4.46 20.55 -1.79
C ALA A 180 4.00 21.71 -0.91
N LYS A 181 4.79 22.78 -0.85
CA LYS A 181 4.36 24.02 -0.17
C LYS A 181 3.20 24.57 -0.97
N ILE A 182 1.99 24.40 -0.44
CA ILE A 182 0.85 25.16 -0.94
C ILE A 182 1.12 26.62 -0.59
N SER A 183 1.48 27.40 -1.60
CA SER A 183 1.40 28.85 -1.46
C SER A 183 -0.08 29.22 -1.51
N VAL A 184 -0.61 29.64 -0.36
CA VAL A 184 -1.93 30.26 -0.25
C VAL A 184 -1.86 31.65 -0.84
#